data_da7f71d6c77a4a0d4949e660133369e0
#
_entry.id   da7f71d6c77a4a0d4949e660133369e0
#
_cell.length_a   1.000
_cell.length_b   1.000
_cell.length_c   1.000
_cell.angle_alpha   90.00
_cell.angle_beta   90.00
_cell.angle_gamma   90.00
#
_symmetry.space_group_name_H-M   'P 1'
#
loop_
_entity.id
_entity.type
_entity.pdbx_description
1 polymer ?
#
loop_
_entity_poly.entity_id
_entity_poly.type
_entity_poly.pdbx_seq_one_letter_code
_entity_poly.pdbx_strand_id
1 'polypeptide(L)'
;MSTMDELIRVAKPLGESIHIGEGPQISIRNPKGLSDNIEAVVRTAVFGENRSKGLAQWLIRKLAVESGAFPASIHHFYRARGRGETPDDFTVPAMNLRALPFHAARAVFRSAVSTDACAFIFEIARSEMGYTDQRPAEYAAAILGAAIAEGYSGPVFIQGDHFQVSASRYGKDPETELDAIRSLMKESVHAGFFNIDIDTSTLVDLSKKTIPAQQETNYTLCADLATDARKLEPEGVTISLGGEIGEVGGENSTEPELRAFMDGFNREFGSRLPDAPGLSKISIQTGTSHGGIVLPDGSIAKVSVDFDTLQHLSKVAKEYQMGGAVQHGASTLPENMFSHFAESNALEVHLATGFQNILYDHLPGDMLEEIYAYLDAKHSDERKEGQTDEQFYYKTRKRALGPFKQQFWELPSEKLGEIESAWEDQFQLLFGSLNVGGTRQIVERFIKPSGLDVKLSAYLGADAGEEDVSDLAD
;
A
#
# COMPACT_ATOMS: atom_id res chain seq x y z
N MET A 1 18.98 28.93 -11.59
CA MET A 1 18.36 29.17 -10.26
C MET A 1 19.05 28.21 -9.30
N SER A 2 19.37 28.62 -8.08
CA SER A 2 19.94 27.69 -7.10
C SER A 2 18.87 26.73 -6.59
N THR A 3 19.27 25.58 -6.04
CA THR A 3 18.33 24.64 -5.41
C THR A 3 17.54 25.29 -4.28
N MET A 4 18.16 26.22 -3.56
CA MET A 4 17.51 26.96 -2.48
C MET A 4 16.44 27.91 -3.01
N ASP A 5 16.69 28.64 -4.11
CA ASP A 5 15.70 29.53 -4.71
C ASP A 5 14.48 28.75 -5.20
N GLU A 6 14.68 27.55 -5.76
CA GLU A 6 13.58 26.69 -6.18
C GLU A 6 12.81 26.13 -4.99
N LEU A 7 13.49 25.72 -3.92
CA LEU A 7 12.84 25.26 -2.69
C LEU A 7 11.97 26.37 -2.07
N ILE A 8 12.48 27.59 -2.00
CA ILE A 8 11.73 28.74 -1.51
C ILE A 8 10.48 28.99 -2.38
N ARG A 9 10.60 28.81 -3.70
CA ARG A 9 9.44 28.94 -4.61
C ARG A 9 8.39 27.85 -4.37
N VAL A 10 8.80 26.59 -4.20
CA VAL A 10 7.91 25.46 -3.89
C VAL A 10 7.21 25.67 -2.53
N ALA A 11 7.95 26.19 -1.55
CA ALA A 11 7.44 26.46 -0.21
C ALA A 11 6.57 27.74 -0.12
N LYS A 12 6.52 28.57 -1.16
CA LYS A 12 5.80 29.87 -1.15
C LYS A 12 4.34 29.81 -0.67
N PRO A 13 3.53 28.78 -1.03
CA PRO A 13 2.16 28.67 -0.52
C PRO A 13 2.06 28.57 1.00
N LEU A 14 3.10 28.07 1.67
CA LEU A 14 3.13 27.92 3.13
C LEU A 14 3.43 29.23 3.87
N GLY A 15 3.92 30.25 3.17
CA GLY A 15 4.18 31.59 3.71
C GLY A 15 5.01 31.58 4.99
N GLU A 16 4.52 32.27 6.02
CA GLU A 16 5.18 32.37 7.33
C GLU A 16 4.96 31.13 8.22
N SER A 17 4.21 30.11 7.76
CA SER A 17 3.94 28.91 8.53
C SER A 17 5.20 28.08 8.77
N ILE A 18 6.21 28.24 7.93
CA ILE A 18 7.49 27.55 8.05
C ILE A 18 8.66 28.57 7.97
N HIS A 19 9.80 28.12 8.43
CA HIS A 19 11.08 28.82 8.23
C HIS A 19 12.07 27.88 7.59
N ILE A 20 12.69 28.33 6.50
CA ILE A 20 13.79 27.64 5.82
C ILE A 20 15.07 28.39 6.23
N GLY A 21 15.94 27.69 6.97
CA GLY A 21 17.21 28.21 7.46
C GLY A 21 18.34 28.13 6.41
N GLU A 22 19.55 28.37 6.85
CA GLU A 22 20.74 28.12 6.03
C GLU A 22 20.93 26.61 5.84
N GLY A 23 20.91 26.14 4.58
CA GLY A 23 20.89 24.73 4.22
C GLY A 23 19.49 24.09 4.33
N PRO A 24 19.39 22.75 4.44
CA PRO A 24 18.10 22.04 4.41
C PRO A 24 17.35 22.03 5.76
N GLN A 25 17.64 23.00 6.67
CA GLN A 25 16.94 23.11 7.94
C GLN A 25 15.58 23.76 7.75
N ILE A 26 14.53 23.06 8.20
CA ILE A 26 13.15 23.54 8.14
C ILE A 26 12.56 23.45 9.54
N SER A 27 11.83 24.48 9.94
CA SER A 27 11.06 24.48 11.20
C SER A 27 9.68 25.03 10.97
N ILE A 28 8.71 24.50 11.74
CA ILE A 28 7.31 24.91 11.69
C ILE A 28 7.12 26.04 12.69
N ARG A 29 6.56 27.17 12.22
CA ARG A 29 6.24 28.34 13.03
C ARG A 29 4.75 28.46 13.35
N ASN A 30 3.91 28.03 12.42
CA ASN A 30 2.47 28.05 12.56
C ASN A 30 1.88 26.73 12.07
N PRO A 31 1.63 25.75 12.97
CA PRO A 31 1.09 24.43 12.58
C PRO A 31 -0.27 24.54 11.85
N LYS A 32 -1.16 25.43 12.31
CA LYS A 32 -2.47 25.59 11.64
C LYS A 32 -2.32 26.18 10.23
N GLY A 33 -1.51 27.20 10.05
CA GLY A 33 -1.24 27.74 8.72
C GLY A 33 -0.58 26.72 7.79
N LEU A 34 0.25 25.84 8.32
CA LEU A 34 0.82 24.71 7.58
C LEU A 34 -0.27 23.74 7.13
N SER A 35 -1.12 23.27 8.05
CA SER A 35 -2.24 22.37 7.73
C SER A 35 -3.18 22.96 6.69
N ASP A 36 -3.52 24.23 6.81
CA ASP A 36 -4.45 24.92 5.91
C ASP A 36 -3.91 25.10 4.48
N ASN A 37 -2.57 25.05 4.28
CA ASN A 37 -1.93 25.38 3.00
C ASN A 37 -1.09 24.24 2.39
N ILE A 38 -0.94 23.11 3.08
CA ILE A 38 -0.05 22.01 2.62
C ILE A 38 -0.50 21.40 1.29
N GLU A 39 -1.80 21.39 0.99
CA GLU A 39 -2.34 20.84 -0.25
C GLU A 39 -1.70 21.46 -1.50
N ALA A 40 -1.40 22.77 -1.49
CA ALA A 40 -0.75 23.42 -2.62
C ALA A 40 0.65 22.85 -2.90
N VAL A 41 1.37 22.42 -1.85
CA VAL A 41 2.66 21.74 -1.98
C VAL A 41 2.48 20.28 -2.42
N VAL A 42 1.43 19.61 -1.91
CA VAL A 42 1.07 18.25 -2.37
C VAL A 42 0.74 18.25 -3.86
N ARG A 43 -0.04 19.23 -4.34
CA ARG A 43 -0.32 19.37 -5.79
C ARG A 43 0.97 19.55 -6.60
N THR A 44 1.97 20.26 -6.08
CA THR A 44 3.29 20.37 -6.72
C THR A 44 4.05 19.02 -6.66
N ALA A 45 3.91 18.26 -5.58
CA ALA A 45 4.51 16.93 -5.46
C ALA A 45 3.89 15.88 -6.39
N VAL A 46 2.64 16.09 -6.81
CA VAL A 46 1.90 15.22 -7.74
C VAL A 46 2.05 15.67 -9.20
N PHE A 47 1.83 16.95 -9.49
CA PHE A 47 1.72 17.50 -10.85
C PHE A 47 2.87 18.40 -11.26
N GLY A 48 3.80 18.68 -10.35
CA GLY A 48 4.97 19.50 -10.66
C GLY A 48 5.91 18.82 -11.64
N GLU A 49 6.69 19.63 -12.35
CA GLU A 49 7.67 19.12 -13.30
C GLU A 49 9.01 18.84 -12.64
N ASN A 50 9.62 17.68 -12.98
CA ASN A 50 11.01 17.35 -12.67
C ASN A 50 11.45 17.77 -11.25
N ARG A 51 12.33 18.76 -11.20
CA ARG A 51 13.01 19.21 -9.97
C ARG A 51 12.02 19.81 -8.95
N SER A 52 10.99 20.53 -9.37
CA SER A 52 9.99 21.10 -8.45
C SER A 52 9.15 20.02 -7.77
N LYS A 53 8.84 18.94 -8.50
CA LYS A 53 8.16 17.75 -7.98
C LYS A 53 8.99 17.10 -6.86
N GLY A 54 10.27 16.79 -7.13
CA GLY A 54 11.15 16.19 -6.13
C GLY A 54 11.39 17.09 -4.90
N LEU A 55 11.50 18.41 -5.10
CA LEU A 55 11.63 19.39 -4.00
C LEU A 55 10.38 19.41 -3.12
N ALA A 56 9.18 19.35 -3.71
CA ALA A 56 7.91 19.30 -2.98
C ALA A 56 7.77 18.00 -2.19
N GLN A 57 8.11 16.86 -2.78
CA GLN A 57 8.09 15.56 -2.12
C GLN A 57 9.04 15.52 -0.92
N TRP A 58 10.26 15.99 -1.09
CA TRP A 58 11.23 16.11 0.02
C TRP A 58 10.73 17.06 1.11
N LEU A 59 10.20 18.23 0.73
CA LEU A 59 9.69 19.23 1.68
C LEU A 59 8.56 18.68 2.53
N ILE A 60 7.59 18.00 1.93
CA ILE A 60 6.47 17.37 2.63
C ILE A 60 7.00 16.34 3.64
N ARG A 61 7.94 15.49 3.24
CA ARG A 61 8.51 14.49 4.13
C ARG A 61 9.22 15.11 5.34
N LYS A 62 9.98 16.20 5.13
CA LYS A 62 10.63 16.93 6.24
C LYS A 62 9.60 17.56 7.17
N LEU A 63 8.57 18.20 6.62
CA LEU A 63 7.51 18.84 7.38
C LEU A 63 6.66 17.82 8.15
N ALA A 64 6.39 16.65 7.58
CA ALA A 64 5.64 15.59 8.26
C ALA A 64 6.40 15.12 9.51
N VAL A 65 7.71 14.82 9.37
CA VAL A 65 8.56 14.43 10.51
C VAL A 65 8.62 15.52 11.57
N GLU A 66 8.77 16.78 11.16
CA GLU A 66 8.77 17.93 12.08
C GLU A 66 7.41 18.13 12.76
N SER A 67 6.30 17.74 12.12
CA SER A 67 4.94 17.73 12.69
C SER A 67 4.69 16.51 13.59
N GLY A 68 5.61 15.56 13.69
CA GLY A 68 5.47 14.35 14.45
C GLY A 68 4.87 13.15 13.71
N ALA A 69 4.56 13.28 12.40
CA ALA A 69 4.15 12.17 11.54
C ALA A 69 5.35 11.63 10.75
N PHE A 70 5.74 10.38 10.96
CA PHE A 70 6.95 9.85 10.37
C PHE A 70 6.72 8.50 9.68
N PRO A 71 7.31 8.28 8.48
CA PRO A 71 7.32 6.96 7.86
C PRO A 71 7.96 5.92 8.78
N ALA A 72 7.29 4.79 8.94
CA ALA A 72 7.69 3.74 9.88
C ALA A 72 7.52 2.34 9.31
N SER A 73 8.30 1.41 9.85
CA SER A 73 8.10 -0.02 9.67
C SER A 73 7.22 -0.59 10.78
N ILE A 74 6.26 -1.42 10.42
CA ILE A 74 5.42 -2.14 11.39
C ILE A 74 6.09 -3.42 11.93
N HIS A 75 7.30 -3.76 11.45
CA HIS A 75 8.01 -5.01 11.74
C HIS A 75 8.04 -5.38 13.22
N HIS A 76 8.51 -4.47 14.08
CA HIS A 76 8.67 -4.76 15.50
C HIS A 76 7.33 -4.99 16.20
N PHE A 77 6.27 -4.31 15.78
CA PHE A 77 4.93 -4.51 16.27
C PHE A 77 4.37 -5.90 15.88
N TYR A 78 4.55 -6.30 14.61
CA TYR A 78 4.14 -7.61 14.14
C TYR A 78 4.90 -8.76 14.81
N ARG A 79 6.21 -8.60 14.98
CA ARG A 79 7.02 -9.59 15.70
C ARG A 79 6.62 -9.69 17.17
N ALA A 80 6.27 -8.58 17.82
CA ALA A 80 5.75 -8.58 19.20
C ALA A 80 4.40 -9.31 19.27
N ARG A 81 3.51 -9.11 18.30
CA ARG A 81 2.25 -9.86 18.19
C ARG A 81 2.50 -11.36 18.01
N GLY A 82 3.44 -11.76 17.15
CA GLY A 82 3.83 -13.16 16.98
C GLY A 82 4.34 -13.83 18.24
N ARG A 83 4.98 -13.07 19.15
CA ARG A 83 5.43 -13.56 20.45
C ARG A 83 4.38 -13.46 21.57
N GLY A 84 3.16 -12.99 21.26
CA GLY A 84 2.09 -12.82 22.25
C GLY A 84 2.31 -11.65 23.22
N GLU A 85 3.11 -10.66 22.85
CA GLU A 85 3.38 -9.46 23.66
C GLU A 85 2.34 -8.34 23.46
N THR A 86 1.44 -8.53 22.51
CA THR A 86 0.30 -7.64 22.24
C THR A 86 -1.01 -8.41 22.19
N PRO A 87 -2.17 -7.76 22.38
CA PRO A 87 -3.45 -8.34 22.02
C PRO A 87 -3.45 -8.76 20.54
N ASP A 88 -4.31 -9.69 20.17
CA ASP A 88 -4.51 -10.18 18.81
C ASP A 88 -5.99 -10.20 18.38
N ASP A 89 -6.82 -9.48 19.11
CA ASP A 89 -8.26 -9.32 18.92
C ASP A 89 -8.63 -8.16 17.98
N PHE A 90 -7.69 -7.70 17.17
CA PHE A 90 -7.89 -6.72 16.10
C PHE A 90 -7.15 -7.14 14.84
N THR A 91 -7.59 -6.64 13.68
CA THR A 91 -6.94 -6.85 12.38
C THR A 91 -6.53 -5.52 11.79
N VAL A 92 -5.28 -5.41 11.33
CA VAL A 92 -4.73 -4.20 10.71
C VAL A 92 -5.32 -4.03 9.30
N PRO A 93 -6.06 -2.95 9.00
CA PRO A 93 -6.45 -2.66 7.63
C PRO A 93 -5.25 -2.12 6.84
N ALA A 94 -4.94 -2.72 5.71
CA ALA A 94 -4.05 -2.19 4.69
C ALA A 94 -4.92 -1.60 3.57
N MET A 95 -4.88 -0.27 3.47
CA MET A 95 -5.79 0.51 2.63
C MET A 95 -5.08 0.98 1.36
N ASN A 96 -5.50 0.41 0.24
CA ASN A 96 -4.95 0.71 -1.06
C ASN A 96 -5.69 1.89 -1.69
N LEU A 97 -5.05 3.05 -1.76
CA LEU A 97 -5.64 4.30 -2.22
C LEU A 97 -5.21 4.60 -3.67
N ARG A 98 -5.91 3.98 -4.64
CA ARG A 98 -5.59 4.06 -6.08
C ARG A 98 -5.84 5.44 -6.69
N ALA A 99 -6.78 6.21 -6.16
CA ALA A 99 -7.16 7.52 -6.68
C ALA A 99 -7.27 8.55 -5.57
N LEU A 100 -6.93 9.82 -5.88
CA LEU A 100 -7.00 10.92 -4.92
C LEU A 100 -6.35 10.58 -3.57
N PRO A 101 -5.11 10.01 -3.53
CA PRO A 101 -4.54 9.45 -2.31
C PRO A 101 -4.43 10.49 -1.18
N PHE A 102 -4.22 11.77 -1.49
CA PHE A 102 -4.24 12.84 -0.50
C PHE A 102 -5.60 12.99 0.17
N HIS A 103 -6.69 13.08 -0.61
CA HIS A 103 -8.05 13.26 -0.11
C HIS A 103 -8.55 12.03 0.65
N ALA A 104 -8.30 10.83 0.11
CA ALA A 104 -8.65 9.58 0.77
C ALA A 104 -7.87 9.39 2.08
N ALA A 105 -6.58 9.69 2.11
CA ALA A 105 -5.76 9.60 3.31
C ALA A 105 -6.18 10.62 4.38
N ARG A 106 -6.66 11.81 4.00
CA ARG A 106 -7.26 12.75 4.95
C ARG A 106 -8.44 12.13 5.69
N ALA A 107 -9.35 11.47 4.96
CA ALA A 107 -10.47 10.75 5.56
C ALA A 107 -10.01 9.63 6.51
N VAL A 108 -8.96 8.87 6.13
CA VAL A 108 -8.33 7.88 7.02
C VAL A 108 -7.79 8.53 8.29
N PHE A 109 -7.03 9.62 8.18
CA PHE A 109 -6.44 10.26 9.36
C PHE A 109 -7.48 10.89 10.27
N ARG A 110 -8.58 11.49 9.74
CA ARG A 110 -9.70 11.95 10.56
C ARG A 110 -10.32 10.80 11.35
N SER A 111 -10.56 9.66 10.69
CA SER A 111 -11.07 8.46 11.34
C SER A 111 -10.10 7.93 12.41
N ALA A 112 -8.78 7.94 12.12
CA ALA A 112 -7.76 7.49 13.06
C ALA A 112 -7.66 8.40 14.30
N VAL A 113 -7.71 9.71 14.11
CA VAL A 113 -7.68 10.68 15.22
C VAL A 113 -8.92 10.55 16.09
N SER A 114 -10.12 10.41 15.50
CA SER A 114 -11.38 10.29 16.25
C SER A 114 -11.49 9.00 17.05
N THR A 115 -10.83 7.91 16.62
CA THR A 115 -10.89 6.59 17.26
C THR A 115 -9.63 6.22 18.04
N ASP A 116 -8.61 7.10 18.10
CA ASP A 116 -7.28 6.82 18.64
C ASP A 116 -6.63 5.57 18.03
N ALA A 117 -6.90 5.33 16.73
CA ALA A 117 -6.31 4.25 15.97
C ALA A 117 -4.89 4.59 15.50
N CYS A 118 -4.02 3.58 15.45
CA CYS A 118 -2.65 3.72 14.97
C CYS A 118 -2.18 2.46 14.21
N ALA A 119 -2.89 1.33 14.34
CA ALA A 119 -2.61 0.08 13.64
C ALA A 119 -3.35 0.04 12.29
N PHE A 120 -2.87 0.80 11.31
CA PHE A 120 -3.38 0.82 9.94
C PHE A 120 -2.25 1.14 8.95
N ILE A 121 -2.39 0.68 7.70
CA ILE A 121 -1.37 0.77 6.65
C ILE A 121 -1.98 1.46 5.43
N PHE A 122 -1.21 2.30 4.76
CA PHE A 122 -1.46 2.78 3.40
C PHE A 122 -0.64 1.94 2.43
N GLU A 123 -1.24 1.50 1.35
CA GLU A 123 -0.53 0.64 0.40
C GLU A 123 -0.82 0.96 -1.06
N ILE A 124 0.09 0.51 -1.92
CA ILE A 124 -0.08 0.51 -3.37
C ILE A 124 0.74 -0.62 -3.98
N ALA A 125 0.16 -1.35 -4.94
CA ALA A 125 0.81 -2.47 -5.61
C ALA A 125 1.68 -2.01 -6.79
N ARG A 126 2.62 -2.88 -7.21
CA ARG A 126 3.46 -2.63 -8.41
C ARG A 126 2.62 -2.33 -9.64
N SER A 127 1.60 -3.14 -9.92
CA SER A 127 0.69 -2.94 -11.04
C SER A 127 -0.05 -1.61 -10.96
N GLU A 128 -0.50 -1.24 -9.77
CA GLU A 128 -1.27 -0.04 -9.52
C GLU A 128 -0.46 1.23 -9.69
N MET A 129 0.81 1.22 -9.25
CA MET A 129 1.73 2.34 -9.50
C MET A 129 1.81 2.69 -10.98
N GLY A 130 1.74 1.68 -11.88
CA GLY A 130 1.74 1.88 -13.33
C GLY A 130 0.46 2.53 -13.84
N TYR A 131 -0.70 1.88 -13.65
CA TYR A 131 -1.94 2.37 -14.26
C TYR A 131 -2.57 3.59 -13.56
N THR A 132 -2.14 3.92 -12.35
CA THR A 132 -2.55 5.15 -11.66
C THR A 132 -1.57 6.31 -11.84
N ASP A 133 -0.42 6.05 -12.48
CA ASP A 133 0.68 7.01 -12.60
C ASP A 133 1.09 7.58 -11.24
N GLN A 134 1.30 6.70 -10.25
CA GLN A 134 1.68 7.05 -8.88
C GLN A 134 2.97 6.35 -8.47
N ARG A 135 4.11 7.02 -8.67
CA ARG A 135 5.38 6.47 -8.18
C ARG A 135 5.52 6.59 -6.65
N PRO A 136 6.36 5.76 -6.01
CA PRO A 136 6.50 5.71 -4.55
C PRO A 136 6.67 7.06 -3.86
N ALA A 137 7.53 7.95 -4.37
CA ALA A 137 7.78 9.25 -3.75
C ALA A 137 6.56 10.18 -3.82
N GLU A 138 5.76 10.10 -4.90
CA GLU A 138 4.52 10.84 -5.04
C GLU A 138 3.46 10.34 -4.07
N TYR A 139 3.26 9.01 -4.03
CA TYR A 139 2.30 8.38 -3.12
C TYR A 139 2.62 8.71 -1.66
N ALA A 140 3.88 8.54 -1.24
CA ALA A 140 4.33 8.90 0.10
C ALA A 140 4.10 10.37 0.42
N ALA A 141 4.35 11.28 -0.53
CA ALA A 141 4.12 12.70 -0.33
C ALA A 141 2.64 13.03 -0.16
N ALA A 142 1.75 12.38 -0.92
CA ALA A 142 0.30 12.55 -0.77
C ALA A 142 -0.17 12.08 0.63
N ILE A 143 0.26 10.90 1.08
CA ILE A 143 -0.09 10.37 2.40
C ILE A 143 0.45 11.25 3.53
N LEU A 144 1.73 11.61 3.48
CA LEU A 144 2.35 12.46 4.52
C LEU A 144 1.79 13.89 4.53
N GLY A 145 1.45 14.42 3.36
CA GLY A 145 0.75 15.70 3.23
C GLY A 145 -0.63 15.66 3.88
N ALA A 146 -1.36 14.57 3.73
CA ALA A 146 -2.64 14.36 4.38
C ALA A 146 -2.50 14.27 5.92
N ALA A 147 -1.45 13.60 6.42
CA ALA A 147 -1.15 13.58 7.86
C ALA A 147 -0.93 14.99 8.42
N ILE A 148 -0.19 15.85 7.70
CA ILE A 148 0.00 17.26 8.06
C ILE A 148 -1.33 18.02 8.05
N ALA A 149 -2.14 17.84 6.98
CA ALA A 149 -3.42 18.53 6.82
C ALA A 149 -4.39 18.24 7.98
N GLU A 150 -4.41 17.00 8.46
CA GLU A 150 -5.31 16.55 9.52
C GLU A 150 -4.65 16.58 10.94
N GLY A 151 -3.44 17.11 11.05
CA GLY A 151 -2.73 17.22 12.33
C GLY A 151 -2.42 15.89 13.00
N TYR A 152 -2.32 14.81 12.21
CA TYR A 152 -1.94 13.50 12.72
C TYR A 152 -0.49 13.49 13.15
N SER A 153 -0.22 12.89 14.31
CA SER A 153 1.14 12.59 14.80
C SER A 153 1.25 11.10 15.12
N GLY A 154 2.42 10.52 14.88
CA GLY A 154 2.69 9.11 15.09
C GLY A 154 3.28 8.43 13.85
N PRO A 155 3.49 7.11 13.90
CA PRO A 155 3.98 6.35 12.77
C PRO A 155 2.97 6.35 11.62
N VAL A 156 3.49 6.47 10.40
CA VAL A 156 2.75 6.34 9.14
C VAL A 156 3.33 5.12 8.42
N PHE A 157 2.57 4.04 8.39
CA PHE A 157 2.97 2.81 7.72
C PHE A 157 2.57 2.91 6.25
N ILE A 158 3.56 2.92 5.36
CA ILE A 158 3.37 2.89 3.91
C ILE A 158 3.98 1.58 3.39
N GLN A 159 3.21 0.85 2.58
CA GLN A 159 3.51 -0.50 2.13
C GLN A 159 3.53 -0.59 0.62
N GLY A 160 4.54 -1.29 0.10
CA GLY A 160 4.50 -1.84 -1.24
C GLY A 160 3.76 -3.16 -1.21
N ASP A 161 2.52 -3.14 -1.67
CA ASP A 161 1.67 -4.32 -1.79
C ASP A 161 2.04 -5.08 -3.06
N HIS A 162 2.02 -6.41 -3.04
CA HIS A 162 2.34 -7.25 -4.20
C HIS A 162 3.50 -6.71 -5.06
N PHE A 163 4.72 -6.65 -4.49
CA PHE A 163 5.90 -6.50 -5.35
C PHE A 163 6.10 -7.82 -6.09
N GLN A 164 5.14 -8.04 -7.01
CA GLN A 164 4.90 -9.31 -7.68
C GLN A 164 5.88 -9.53 -8.81
N VAL A 165 6.46 -10.73 -8.85
CA VAL A 165 7.21 -11.24 -9.99
C VAL A 165 6.22 -11.71 -11.06
N SER A 166 6.29 -11.15 -12.27
CA SER A 166 5.51 -11.64 -13.41
C SER A 166 6.05 -12.97 -13.91
N ALA A 167 5.24 -14.03 -13.84
CA ALA A 167 5.64 -15.34 -14.35
C ALA A 167 5.98 -15.31 -15.85
N SER A 168 5.25 -14.49 -16.64
CA SER A 168 5.48 -14.35 -18.07
C SER A 168 6.79 -13.65 -18.41
N ARG A 169 7.17 -12.61 -17.67
CA ARG A 169 8.43 -11.89 -17.84
C ARG A 169 9.60 -12.70 -17.29
N TYR A 170 9.45 -13.28 -16.12
CA TYR A 170 10.42 -14.18 -15.53
C TYR A 170 10.75 -15.35 -16.46
N GLY A 171 9.75 -15.94 -17.10
CA GLY A 171 9.95 -17.03 -18.07
C GLY A 171 10.70 -16.59 -19.34
N LYS A 172 10.69 -15.29 -19.69
CA LYS A 172 11.43 -14.74 -20.84
C LYS A 172 12.84 -14.33 -20.47
N ASP A 173 13.00 -13.58 -19.39
CA ASP A 173 14.26 -13.05 -18.88
C ASP A 173 14.19 -12.88 -17.36
N PRO A 174 14.62 -13.90 -16.56
CA PRO A 174 14.54 -13.86 -15.12
C PRO A 174 15.28 -12.66 -14.49
N GLU A 175 16.48 -12.35 -14.96
CA GLU A 175 17.30 -11.29 -14.36
C GLU A 175 16.69 -9.91 -14.58
N THR A 176 16.19 -9.63 -15.78
CA THR A 176 15.51 -8.36 -16.07
C THR A 176 14.27 -8.17 -15.20
N GLU A 177 13.47 -9.23 -14.99
CA GLU A 177 12.29 -9.14 -14.13
C GLU A 177 12.66 -8.93 -12.65
N LEU A 178 13.65 -9.68 -12.13
CA LEU A 178 14.11 -9.51 -10.75
C LEU A 178 14.77 -8.15 -10.52
N ASP A 179 15.51 -7.62 -11.49
CA ASP A 179 16.11 -6.29 -11.41
C ASP A 179 15.06 -5.16 -11.41
N ALA A 180 13.93 -5.36 -12.08
CA ALA A 180 12.79 -4.44 -12.00
C ALA A 180 12.22 -4.39 -10.57
N ILE A 181 12.05 -5.55 -9.91
CA ILE A 181 11.61 -5.63 -8.50
C ILE A 181 12.65 -4.97 -7.57
N ARG A 182 13.94 -5.27 -7.74
CA ARG A 182 15.03 -4.68 -6.93
C ARG A 182 15.05 -3.15 -7.07
N SER A 183 14.86 -2.65 -8.28
CA SER A 183 14.80 -1.23 -8.57
C SER A 183 13.60 -0.57 -7.91
N LEU A 184 12.41 -1.20 -7.97
CA LEU A 184 11.21 -0.72 -7.31
C LEU A 184 11.37 -0.73 -5.78
N MET A 185 11.92 -1.78 -5.19
CA MET A 185 12.20 -1.83 -3.75
C MET A 185 13.13 -0.67 -3.33
N LYS A 186 14.18 -0.41 -4.09
CA LYS A 186 15.12 0.69 -3.81
C LYS A 186 14.43 2.05 -3.87
N GLU A 187 13.63 2.31 -4.91
CA GLU A 187 12.83 3.54 -5.05
C GLU A 187 11.87 3.70 -3.88
N SER A 188 11.15 2.63 -3.51
CA SER A 188 10.16 2.62 -2.44
C SER A 188 10.79 2.89 -1.08
N VAL A 189 11.90 2.24 -0.76
CA VAL A 189 12.63 2.48 0.50
C VAL A 189 13.11 3.94 0.59
N HIS A 190 13.62 4.50 -0.50
CA HIS A 190 13.98 5.92 -0.54
C HIS A 190 12.78 6.84 -0.30
N ALA A 191 11.61 6.48 -0.80
CA ALA A 191 10.36 7.22 -0.59
C ALA A 191 9.80 7.09 0.83
N GLY A 192 10.24 6.09 1.61
CA GLY A 192 9.76 5.85 2.97
C GLY A 192 8.79 4.68 3.10
N PHE A 193 8.70 3.82 2.10
CA PHE A 193 8.02 2.53 2.21
C PHE A 193 8.91 1.60 3.01
N PHE A 194 8.58 1.40 4.27
CA PHE A 194 9.33 0.51 5.14
C PHE A 194 8.57 -0.79 5.45
N ASN A 195 7.57 -1.10 4.60
CA ASN A 195 6.80 -2.33 4.60
C ASN A 195 6.69 -2.78 3.14
N ILE A 196 7.07 -4.03 2.84
CA ILE A 196 7.13 -4.55 1.47
C ILE A 196 6.64 -6.00 1.47
N ASP A 197 5.65 -6.28 0.63
CA ASP A 197 5.16 -7.63 0.37
C ASP A 197 5.82 -8.17 -0.90
N ILE A 198 6.72 -9.13 -0.71
CA ILE A 198 7.44 -9.81 -1.79
C ILE A 198 6.55 -10.94 -2.30
N ASP A 199 6.03 -10.79 -3.51
CA ASP A 199 5.15 -11.77 -4.11
C ASP A 199 5.83 -12.50 -5.26
N THR A 200 6.24 -13.72 -4.95
CA THR A 200 6.82 -14.69 -5.90
C THR A 200 5.90 -15.89 -6.11
N SER A 201 4.65 -15.84 -5.60
CA SER A 201 3.67 -16.92 -5.63
C SER A 201 3.23 -17.32 -7.04
N THR A 202 3.29 -16.40 -8.00
CA THR A 202 3.03 -16.67 -9.43
C THR A 202 3.97 -17.75 -10.03
N LEU A 203 5.06 -18.07 -9.34
CA LEU A 203 6.05 -19.06 -9.75
C LEU A 203 5.92 -20.41 -9.01
N VAL A 204 4.84 -20.61 -8.26
CA VAL A 204 4.49 -21.91 -7.68
C VAL A 204 4.21 -22.90 -8.82
N ASP A 205 4.88 -24.07 -8.79
CA ASP A 205 4.76 -25.09 -9.83
C ASP A 205 3.96 -26.30 -9.35
N LEU A 206 2.66 -26.25 -9.52
CA LEU A 206 1.73 -27.32 -9.12
C LEU A 206 1.94 -28.63 -9.90
N SER A 207 2.74 -28.65 -10.96
CA SER A 207 3.09 -29.89 -11.68
C SER A 207 4.07 -30.79 -10.91
N LYS A 208 4.74 -30.28 -9.91
CA LYS A 208 5.67 -31.03 -9.06
C LYS A 208 4.95 -32.00 -8.13
N LYS A 209 5.62 -33.10 -7.79
CA LYS A 209 5.03 -34.20 -7.02
C LYS A 209 4.87 -33.91 -5.52
N THR A 210 5.67 -33.01 -4.97
CA THR A 210 5.68 -32.72 -3.52
C THR A 210 5.51 -31.25 -3.27
N ILE A 211 4.82 -30.89 -2.21
CA ILE A 211 4.57 -29.49 -1.83
C ILE A 211 5.88 -28.68 -1.69
N PRO A 212 6.95 -29.17 -1.04
CA PRO A 212 8.22 -28.44 -1.02
C PRO A 212 8.80 -28.17 -2.41
N ALA A 213 8.64 -29.10 -3.35
CA ALA A 213 9.12 -28.90 -4.72
C ALA A 213 8.20 -27.94 -5.53
N GLN A 214 6.91 -27.89 -5.21
CA GLN A 214 5.98 -26.90 -5.79
C GLN A 214 6.34 -25.49 -5.37
N GLN A 215 6.74 -25.29 -4.10
CA GLN A 215 7.09 -24.01 -3.50
C GLN A 215 8.55 -23.58 -3.72
N GLU A 216 9.40 -24.42 -4.32
CA GLU A 216 10.86 -24.20 -4.35
C GLU A 216 11.26 -22.87 -4.99
N THR A 217 10.72 -22.55 -6.15
CA THR A 217 11.01 -21.27 -6.82
C THR A 217 10.46 -20.09 -6.02
N ASN A 218 9.25 -20.21 -5.47
CA ASN A 218 8.61 -19.18 -4.66
C ASN A 218 9.49 -18.82 -3.45
N TYR A 219 9.78 -19.77 -2.55
CA TYR A 219 10.54 -19.44 -1.34
C TYR A 219 12.01 -19.06 -1.62
N THR A 220 12.62 -19.58 -2.67
CA THR A 220 14.01 -19.27 -3.01
C THR A 220 14.14 -17.83 -3.48
N LEU A 221 13.26 -17.38 -4.38
CA LEU A 221 13.28 -16.01 -4.88
C LEU A 221 12.79 -15.00 -3.83
N CYS A 222 11.79 -15.37 -3.02
CA CYS A 222 11.40 -14.55 -1.89
C CYS A 222 12.59 -14.32 -0.94
N ALA A 223 13.37 -15.37 -0.63
CA ALA A 223 14.57 -15.25 0.20
C ALA A 223 15.67 -14.39 -0.44
N ASP A 224 15.84 -14.47 -1.77
CA ASP A 224 16.80 -13.64 -2.51
C ASP A 224 16.41 -12.15 -2.43
N LEU A 225 15.17 -11.81 -2.80
CA LEU A 225 14.66 -10.46 -2.76
C LEU A 225 14.59 -9.91 -1.32
N ALA A 226 14.25 -10.74 -0.32
CA ALA A 226 14.31 -10.36 1.08
C ALA A 226 15.74 -10.03 1.53
N THR A 227 16.73 -10.76 1.02
CA THR A 227 18.16 -10.46 1.25
C THR A 227 18.54 -9.09 0.68
N ASP A 228 18.04 -8.75 -0.51
CA ASP A 228 18.28 -7.45 -1.13
C ASP A 228 17.54 -6.32 -0.38
N ALA A 229 16.30 -6.55 0.07
CA ALA A 229 15.56 -5.59 0.91
C ALA A 229 16.32 -5.27 2.22
N ARG A 230 16.91 -6.27 2.88
CA ARG A 230 17.74 -6.06 4.10
C ARG A 230 18.97 -5.19 3.84
N LYS A 231 19.59 -5.28 2.65
CA LYS A 231 20.73 -4.42 2.26
C LYS A 231 20.32 -2.97 1.99
N LEU A 232 19.04 -2.73 1.70
CA LEU A 232 18.48 -1.39 1.47
C LEU A 232 18.04 -0.69 2.75
N GLU A 233 18.02 -1.38 3.89
CA GLU A 233 17.56 -0.81 5.17
C GLU A 233 18.36 0.43 5.58
N PRO A 234 17.65 1.55 5.83
CA PRO A 234 18.29 2.70 6.44
C PRO A 234 18.68 2.39 7.90
N GLU A 235 19.68 3.09 8.42
CA GLU A 235 20.09 2.95 9.82
C GLU A 235 18.90 3.15 10.78
N GLY A 236 18.71 2.19 11.71
CA GLY A 236 17.63 2.21 12.69
C GLY A 236 16.27 1.77 12.17
N VAL A 237 16.16 1.31 10.92
CA VAL A 237 14.93 0.77 10.34
C VAL A 237 15.13 -0.70 9.98
N THR A 238 14.24 -1.56 10.50
CA THR A 238 14.07 -2.93 9.99
C THR A 238 12.82 -2.97 9.14
N ILE A 239 12.94 -3.18 7.85
CA ILE A 239 11.80 -3.23 6.92
C ILE A 239 10.89 -4.42 7.30
N SER A 240 9.58 -4.18 7.38
CA SER A 240 8.60 -5.25 7.50
C SER A 240 8.49 -5.97 6.14
N LEU A 241 8.79 -7.25 6.10
CA LEU A 241 8.69 -8.07 4.90
C LEU A 241 7.54 -9.06 5.05
N GLY A 242 6.69 -9.12 4.04
CA GLY A 242 5.70 -10.17 3.82
C GLY A 242 6.13 -11.11 2.70
N GLY A 243 5.60 -12.32 2.72
CA GLY A 243 5.70 -13.29 1.64
C GLY A 243 4.30 -13.82 1.30
N GLU A 244 4.18 -14.56 0.19
CA GLU A 244 2.91 -15.12 -0.26
C GLU A 244 3.07 -16.58 -0.67
N ILE A 245 2.15 -17.46 -0.22
CA ILE A 245 2.24 -18.90 -0.46
C ILE A 245 1.31 -19.43 -1.55
N GLY A 246 0.34 -18.63 -1.98
CA GLY A 246 -0.61 -19.01 -3.02
C GLY A 246 -1.17 -17.80 -3.73
N GLU A 247 -1.42 -17.93 -5.02
CA GLU A 247 -1.98 -16.86 -5.85
C GLU A 247 -3.47 -16.64 -5.54
N VAL A 248 -3.89 -15.38 -5.42
CA VAL A 248 -5.30 -15.02 -5.18
C VAL A 248 -6.20 -15.49 -6.33
N GLY A 249 -7.31 -16.14 -5.98
CA GLY A 249 -8.23 -16.75 -6.93
C GLY A 249 -7.97 -18.23 -7.21
N GLY A 250 -6.90 -18.80 -6.61
CA GLY A 250 -6.62 -20.24 -6.61
C GLY A 250 -7.40 -21.00 -5.51
N GLU A 251 -6.94 -22.22 -5.21
CA GLU A 251 -7.46 -23.00 -4.10
C GLU A 251 -7.02 -22.42 -2.75
N ASN A 252 -7.75 -22.73 -1.66
CA ASN A 252 -7.37 -22.30 -0.32
C ASN A 252 -5.98 -22.82 0.05
N SER A 253 -5.19 -21.95 0.66
CA SER A 253 -3.88 -22.31 1.20
C SER A 253 -4.00 -23.35 2.31
N THR A 254 -2.99 -24.21 2.44
CA THR A 254 -2.94 -25.28 3.43
C THR A 254 -1.75 -25.13 4.39
N GLU A 255 -1.83 -25.73 5.58
CA GLU A 255 -0.73 -25.75 6.53
C GLU A 255 0.56 -26.41 5.94
N PRO A 256 0.50 -27.53 5.19
CA PRO A 256 1.69 -28.08 4.55
C PRO A 256 2.37 -27.11 3.56
N GLU A 257 1.61 -26.29 2.83
CA GLU A 257 2.16 -25.27 1.92
C GLU A 257 2.86 -24.15 2.71
N LEU A 258 2.21 -23.62 3.76
CA LEU A 258 2.82 -22.61 4.62
C LEU A 258 4.13 -23.12 5.24
N ARG A 259 4.12 -24.33 5.78
CA ARG A 259 5.34 -24.93 6.36
C ARG A 259 6.43 -25.15 5.31
N ALA A 260 6.08 -25.68 4.15
CA ALA A 260 7.04 -25.91 3.07
C ALA A 260 7.69 -24.58 2.60
N PHE A 261 6.88 -23.53 2.45
CA PHE A 261 7.39 -22.21 2.10
C PHE A 261 8.30 -21.67 3.21
N MET A 262 7.85 -21.65 4.46
CA MET A 262 8.62 -21.04 5.56
C MET A 262 9.89 -21.81 5.89
N ASP A 263 9.87 -23.14 5.88
CA ASP A 263 11.07 -23.95 6.12
C ASP A 263 12.09 -23.75 4.98
N GLY A 264 11.60 -23.69 3.73
CA GLY A 264 12.42 -23.36 2.56
C GLY A 264 12.99 -21.96 2.63
N PHE A 265 12.15 -20.95 2.87
CA PHE A 265 12.57 -19.56 3.02
C PHE A 265 13.62 -19.40 4.13
N ASN A 266 13.37 -19.92 5.33
CA ASN A 266 14.28 -19.78 6.46
C ASN A 266 15.63 -20.44 6.18
N ARG A 267 15.67 -21.58 5.51
CA ARG A 267 16.91 -22.23 5.08
C ARG A 267 17.69 -21.36 4.09
N GLU A 268 17.03 -20.90 3.03
CA GLU A 268 17.65 -20.10 1.98
C GLU A 268 18.11 -18.72 2.49
N PHE A 269 17.22 -18.02 3.20
CA PHE A 269 17.50 -16.70 3.75
C PHE A 269 18.59 -16.76 4.83
N GLY A 270 18.48 -17.71 5.78
CA GLY A 270 19.45 -17.91 6.84
C GLY A 270 20.84 -18.30 6.34
N SER A 271 20.94 -18.96 5.17
CA SER A 271 22.23 -19.24 4.54
C SER A 271 22.92 -17.97 4.00
N ARG A 272 22.15 -16.94 3.64
CA ARG A 272 22.64 -15.67 3.10
C ARG A 272 22.89 -14.61 4.21
N LEU A 273 21.96 -14.54 5.16
CA LEU A 273 21.97 -13.55 6.25
C LEU A 273 21.55 -14.21 7.57
N PRO A 274 22.45 -14.93 8.26
CA PRO A 274 22.13 -15.76 9.43
C PRO A 274 21.45 -15.01 10.58
N ASP A 275 21.86 -13.76 10.81
CA ASP A 275 21.41 -12.95 11.97
C ASP A 275 20.33 -11.92 11.61
N ALA A 276 19.90 -11.86 10.34
CA ALA A 276 18.92 -10.91 9.91
C ALA A 276 17.49 -11.38 10.23
N PRO A 277 16.56 -10.46 10.58
CA PRO A 277 15.17 -10.83 10.81
C PRO A 277 14.51 -11.31 9.51
N GLY A 278 13.78 -12.43 9.57
CA GLY A 278 12.99 -12.97 8.46
C GLY A 278 11.71 -12.20 8.20
N LEU A 279 10.71 -12.87 7.62
CA LEU A 279 9.39 -12.31 7.35
C LEU A 279 8.66 -11.97 8.66
N SER A 280 7.82 -10.95 8.62
CA SER A 280 6.98 -10.52 9.75
C SER A 280 5.52 -10.92 9.58
N LYS A 281 5.10 -11.28 8.37
CA LYS A 281 3.76 -11.71 7.99
C LYS A 281 3.80 -12.63 6.76
N ILE A 282 2.69 -13.31 6.52
CA ILE A 282 2.53 -14.21 5.37
C ILE A 282 1.12 -14.09 4.79
N SER A 283 1.03 -13.85 3.49
CA SER A 283 -0.24 -13.82 2.76
C SER A 283 -0.68 -15.22 2.35
N ILE A 284 -1.97 -15.47 2.50
CA ILE A 284 -2.61 -16.75 2.23
C ILE A 284 -3.88 -16.56 1.40
N GLN A 285 -4.32 -17.64 0.74
CA GLN A 285 -5.58 -17.69 0.01
C GLN A 285 -6.66 -18.41 0.82
N THR A 286 -7.85 -17.80 0.91
CA THR A 286 -9.02 -18.36 1.60
C THR A 286 -10.33 -18.22 0.82
N GLY A 287 -10.29 -18.35 -0.51
CA GLY A 287 -11.47 -18.37 -1.37
C GLY A 287 -11.91 -17.02 -1.93
N THR A 288 -11.12 -15.97 -1.75
CA THR A 288 -11.40 -14.64 -2.32
C THR A 288 -10.86 -14.48 -3.73
N SER A 289 -11.32 -13.43 -4.44
CA SER A 289 -10.75 -12.97 -5.70
C SER A 289 -10.64 -11.45 -5.70
N HIS A 290 -9.62 -10.90 -6.35
CA HIS A 290 -9.45 -9.46 -6.48
C HIS A 290 -10.62 -8.81 -7.23
N GLY A 291 -11.16 -7.71 -6.66
CA GLY A 291 -12.23 -6.93 -7.25
C GLY A 291 -13.61 -7.58 -7.24
N GLY A 292 -13.72 -8.83 -6.80
CA GLY A 292 -14.97 -9.60 -6.84
C GLY A 292 -15.38 -10.04 -8.26
N ILE A 293 -16.43 -10.82 -8.35
CA ILE A 293 -17.02 -11.29 -9.62
C ILE A 293 -18.24 -10.45 -9.93
N VAL A 294 -18.21 -9.68 -11.01
CA VAL A 294 -19.34 -8.84 -11.44
C VAL A 294 -20.35 -9.67 -12.21
N LEU A 295 -21.59 -9.65 -11.75
CA LEU A 295 -22.73 -10.29 -12.39
C LEU A 295 -23.22 -9.48 -13.60
N PRO A 296 -24.02 -10.07 -14.52
CA PRO A 296 -24.52 -9.37 -15.71
C PRO A 296 -25.36 -8.12 -15.44
N ASP A 297 -25.93 -8.00 -14.25
CA ASP A 297 -26.72 -6.84 -13.78
C ASP A 297 -25.84 -5.76 -13.12
N GLY A 298 -24.51 -5.91 -13.14
CA GLY A 298 -23.55 -5.00 -12.51
C GLY A 298 -23.35 -5.20 -11.01
N SER A 299 -24.15 -6.07 -10.35
CA SER A 299 -23.95 -6.42 -8.95
C SER A 299 -22.71 -7.31 -8.76
N ILE A 300 -22.19 -7.36 -7.54
CA ILE A 300 -21.03 -8.19 -7.22
C ILE A 300 -21.52 -9.52 -6.62
N ALA A 301 -20.99 -10.64 -7.13
CA ALA A 301 -21.29 -11.95 -6.59
C ALA A 301 -20.83 -12.02 -5.13
N LYS A 302 -21.57 -12.78 -4.31
CA LYS A 302 -21.18 -12.98 -2.91
C LYS A 302 -19.83 -13.69 -2.85
N VAL A 303 -18.87 -13.06 -2.21
CA VAL A 303 -17.57 -13.64 -1.88
C VAL A 303 -17.68 -14.30 -0.52
N SER A 304 -17.04 -15.44 -0.35
CA SER A 304 -16.97 -16.16 0.93
C SER A 304 -15.50 -16.30 1.32
N VAL A 305 -15.19 -15.93 2.56
CA VAL A 305 -13.87 -16.14 3.17
C VAL A 305 -13.96 -17.37 4.06
N ASP A 306 -13.00 -18.26 3.97
CA ASP A 306 -12.82 -19.36 4.90
C ASP A 306 -12.05 -18.87 6.14
N PHE A 307 -12.80 -18.35 7.12
CA PHE A 307 -12.26 -17.82 8.37
C PHE A 307 -11.61 -18.90 9.24
N ASP A 308 -12.03 -20.16 9.13
CA ASP A 308 -11.41 -21.27 9.87
C ASP A 308 -9.99 -21.52 9.35
N THR A 309 -9.82 -21.59 8.03
CA THR A 309 -8.50 -21.67 7.39
C THR A 309 -7.63 -20.45 7.76
N LEU A 310 -8.18 -19.23 7.70
CA LEU A 310 -7.46 -18.01 8.06
C LEU A 310 -6.97 -18.03 9.52
N GLN A 311 -7.85 -18.43 10.45
CA GLN A 311 -7.50 -18.55 11.88
C GLN A 311 -6.43 -19.62 12.10
N HIS A 312 -6.58 -20.79 11.47
CA HIS A 312 -5.62 -21.89 11.60
C HIS A 312 -4.24 -21.49 11.09
N LEU A 313 -4.15 -20.94 9.88
CA LEU A 313 -2.88 -20.56 9.27
C LEU A 313 -2.25 -19.34 9.97
N SER A 314 -3.07 -18.44 10.55
CA SER A 314 -2.55 -17.36 11.40
C SER A 314 -1.84 -17.90 12.65
N LYS A 315 -2.35 -18.97 13.25
CA LYS A 315 -1.67 -19.66 14.37
C LYS A 315 -0.37 -20.33 13.94
N VAL A 316 -0.38 -21.00 12.78
CA VAL A 316 0.85 -21.62 12.22
C VAL A 316 1.90 -20.56 11.91
N ALA A 317 1.51 -19.41 11.34
CA ALA A 317 2.43 -18.30 11.07
C ALA A 317 3.13 -17.80 12.36
N LYS A 318 2.43 -17.76 13.49
CA LYS A 318 3.03 -17.38 14.79
C LYS A 318 4.08 -18.36 15.28
N GLU A 319 4.04 -19.66 14.90
CA GLU A 319 5.11 -20.62 15.21
C GLU A 319 6.45 -20.23 14.59
N TYR A 320 6.40 -19.52 13.44
CA TYR A 320 7.55 -18.91 12.78
C TYR A 320 7.85 -17.48 13.29
N GLN A 321 7.22 -17.06 14.41
CA GLN A 321 7.35 -15.74 15.01
C GLN A 321 6.87 -14.58 14.11
N MET A 322 6.06 -14.85 13.09
CA MET A 322 5.33 -13.82 12.34
C MET A 322 4.12 -13.33 13.12
N GLY A 323 3.62 -12.15 12.82
CA GLY A 323 2.45 -11.58 13.49
C GLY A 323 1.16 -12.37 13.23
N GLY A 324 1.08 -13.06 12.11
CA GLY A 324 -0.06 -13.88 11.68
C GLY A 324 -0.18 -13.93 10.15
N ALA A 325 -1.34 -14.38 9.69
CA ALA A 325 -1.70 -14.46 8.29
C ALA A 325 -2.41 -13.19 7.80
N VAL A 326 -2.21 -12.88 6.52
CA VAL A 326 -2.76 -11.73 5.80
C VAL A 326 -3.79 -12.22 4.79
N GLN A 327 -4.90 -11.47 4.66
CA GLN A 327 -5.99 -11.76 3.73
C GLN A 327 -6.08 -10.70 2.63
N HIS A 328 -6.06 -11.13 1.37
CA HIS A 328 -6.33 -10.30 0.20
C HIS A 328 -7.76 -10.49 -0.35
N GLY A 329 -8.18 -9.60 -1.27
CA GLY A 329 -9.45 -9.75 -2.00
C GLY A 329 -10.72 -9.54 -1.17
N ALA A 330 -10.63 -8.87 -0.03
CA ALA A 330 -11.76 -8.66 0.89
C ALA A 330 -12.60 -7.41 0.60
N SER A 331 -12.21 -6.56 -0.34
CA SER A 331 -12.79 -5.22 -0.55
C SER A 331 -14.28 -5.19 -0.92
N THR A 332 -14.82 -6.29 -1.39
CA THR A 332 -16.22 -6.40 -1.85
C THR A 332 -17.08 -7.27 -0.93
N LEU A 333 -16.57 -7.59 0.26
CA LEU A 333 -17.33 -8.29 1.29
C LEU A 333 -18.45 -7.39 1.86
N PRO A 334 -19.57 -7.98 2.27
CA PRO A 334 -20.59 -7.28 3.06
C PRO A 334 -19.99 -6.72 4.35
N GLU A 335 -20.44 -5.53 4.76
CA GLU A 335 -19.91 -4.81 5.93
C GLU A 335 -19.88 -5.65 7.22
N ASN A 336 -20.94 -6.45 7.44
CA ASN A 336 -21.05 -7.32 8.61
C ASN A 336 -20.03 -8.48 8.65
N MET A 337 -19.25 -8.68 7.58
CA MET A 337 -18.25 -9.74 7.52
C MET A 337 -16.88 -9.26 8.06
N PHE A 338 -16.63 -7.95 8.14
CA PHE A 338 -15.32 -7.44 8.55
C PHE A 338 -14.95 -7.74 10.00
N SER A 339 -15.92 -7.85 10.92
CA SER A 339 -15.64 -8.23 12.32
C SER A 339 -15.05 -9.64 12.44
N HIS A 340 -15.37 -10.53 11.52
CA HIS A 340 -14.84 -11.89 11.54
C HIS A 340 -13.32 -11.98 11.32
N PHE A 341 -12.69 -10.98 10.70
CA PHE A 341 -11.23 -10.93 10.60
C PHE A 341 -10.57 -10.79 11.97
N ALA A 342 -11.07 -9.88 12.82
CA ALA A 342 -10.57 -9.71 14.18
C ALA A 342 -10.87 -10.95 15.04
N GLU A 343 -12.06 -11.53 14.93
CA GLU A 343 -12.47 -12.77 15.60
C GLU A 343 -11.61 -13.98 15.21
N SER A 344 -11.13 -14.02 13.95
CA SER A 344 -10.24 -15.07 13.42
C SER A 344 -8.76 -14.79 13.69
N ASN A 345 -8.41 -13.74 14.44
CA ASN A 345 -7.04 -13.33 14.69
C ASN A 345 -6.21 -13.11 13.40
N ALA A 346 -6.85 -12.73 12.30
CA ALA A 346 -6.14 -12.29 11.11
C ALA A 346 -5.22 -11.11 11.47
N LEU A 347 -4.01 -11.14 10.95
CA LEU A 347 -3.06 -10.04 11.22
C LEU A 347 -3.44 -8.78 10.48
N GLU A 348 -3.69 -8.94 9.18
CA GLU A 348 -3.87 -7.84 8.24
C GLU A 348 -4.92 -8.22 7.20
N VAL A 349 -5.67 -7.24 6.72
CA VAL A 349 -6.62 -7.39 5.62
C VAL A 349 -6.40 -6.27 4.60
N HIS A 350 -6.24 -6.65 3.33
CA HIS A 350 -6.00 -5.74 2.22
C HIS A 350 -7.30 -5.32 1.54
N LEU A 351 -7.48 -4.01 1.38
CA LEU A 351 -8.71 -3.39 0.93
C LEU A 351 -8.41 -2.33 -0.14
N ALA A 352 -8.96 -2.48 -1.33
CA ALA A 352 -8.69 -1.61 -2.47
C ALA A 352 -9.96 -1.19 -3.23
N THR A 353 -10.63 -2.14 -3.89
CA THR A 353 -11.72 -1.89 -4.84
C THR A 353 -12.91 -1.16 -4.21
N GLY A 354 -13.21 -1.40 -2.93
CA GLY A 354 -14.29 -0.70 -2.23
C GLY A 354 -14.09 0.82 -2.23
N PHE A 355 -12.88 1.29 -1.99
CA PHE A 355 -12.58 2.73 -2.01
C PHE A 355 -12.65 3.34 -3.41
N GLN A 356 -12.23 2.58 -4.41
CA GLN A 356 -12.40 2.96 -5.81
C GLN A 356 -13.88 3.04 -6.19
N ASN A 357 -14.72 2.11 -5.74
CA ASN A 357 -16.16 2.11 -5.99
C ASN A 357 -16.80 3.38 -5.43
N ILE A 358 -16.49 3.76 -4.20
CA ILE A 358 -16.98 5.00 -3.58
C ILE A 358 -16.65 6.22 -4.45
N LEU A 359 -15.42 6.32 -4.99
CA LEU A 359 -15.10 7.40 -5.92
C LEU A 359 -16.05 7.40 -7.13
N TYR A 360 -16.14 6.28 -7.83
CA TYR A 360 -16.95 6.17 -9.05
C TYR A 360 -18.44 6.43 -8.81
N ASP A 361 -18.98 6.04 -7.67
CA ASP A 361 -20.38 6.24 -7.29
C ASP A 361 -20.72 7.73 -7.05
N HIS A 362 -19.71 8.57 -6.81
CA HIS A 362 -19.87 10.01 -6.55
C HIS A 362 -19.40 10.90 -7.71
N LEU A 363 -18.85 10.34 -8.79
CA LEU A 363 -18.41 11.14 -9.94
C LEU A 363 -19.60 11.82 -10.65
N PRO A 364 -19.40 13.01 -11.23
CA PRO A 364 -20.38 13.62 -12.13
C PRO A 364 -20.68 12.73 -13.33
N GLY A 365 -21.93 12.73 -13.79
CA GLY A 365 -22.38 11.86 -14.88
C GLY A 365 -21.65 12.10 -16.20
N ASP A 366 -21.40 13.37 -16.53
CA ASP A 366 -20.63 13.78 -17.72
C ASP A 366 -19.18 13.24 -17.68
N MET A 367 -18.55 13.26 -16.51
CA MET A 367 -17.22 12.69 -16.32
C MET A 367 -17.22 11.15 -16.46
N LEU A 368 -18.25 10.47 -15.96
CA LEU A 368 -18.41 9.02 -16.14
C LEU A 368 -18.58 8.67 -17.62
N GLU A 369 -19.39 9.43 -18.37
CA GLU A 369 -19.55 9.24 -19.82
C GLU A 369 -18.22 9.40 -20.57
N GLU A 370 -17.41 10.39 -20.19
CA GLU A 370 -16.08 10.62 -20.77
C GLU A 370 -15.12 9.46 -20.47
N ILE A 371 -15.12 8.96 -19.22
CA ILE A 371 -14.33 7.80 -18.82
C ILE A 371 -14.75 6.56 -19.61
N TYR A 372 -16.03 6.30 -19.75
CA TYR A 372 -16.52 5.12 -20.48
C TYR A 372 -16.18 5.21 -21.96
N ALA A 373 -16.31 6.39 -22.58
CA ALA A 373 -15.87 6.61 -23.95
C ALA A 373 -14.35 6.38 -24.13
N TYR A 374 -13.54 6.79 -23.16
CA TYR A 374 -12.10 6.50 -23.13
C TYR A 374 -11.84 4.98 -23.07
N LEU A 375 -12.53 4.25 -22.18
CA LEU A 375 -12.36 2.80 -22.04
C LEU A 375 -12.76 2.05 -23.33
N ASP A 376 -13.87 2.44 -23.96
CA ASP A 376 -14.29 1.87 -25.25
C ASP A 376 -13.26 2.12 -26.37
N ALA A 377 -12.63 3.31 -26.37
CA ALA A 377 -11.66 3.68 -27.39
C ALA A 377 -10.28 3.04 -27.18
N LYS A 378 -9.87 2.80 -25.93
CA LYS A 378 -8.48 2.43 -25.57
C LYS A 378 -8.31 1.02 -25.02
N HIS A 379 -9.39 0.42 -24.48
CA HIS A 379 -9.35 -0.85 -23.76
C HIS A 379 -10.43 -1.84 -24.24
N SER A 380 -11.01 -1.62 -25.43
CA SER A 380 -12.03 -2.52 -25.99
C SER A 380 -11.53 -3.95 -26.24
N ASP A 381 -10.22 -4.14 -26.37
CA ASP A 381 -9.56 -5.43 -26.48
C ASP A 381 -9.60 -6.26 -25.19
N GLU A 382 -9.80 -5.61 -24.03
CA GLU A 382 -10.02 -6.30 -22.74
C GLU A 382 -11.47 -6.83 -22.59
N ARG A 383 -12.39 -6.45 -23.49
CA ARG A 383 -13.79 -6.92 -23.46
C ARG A 383 -13.89 -8.39 -23.85
N LYS A 384 -14.45 -9.19 -22.98
CA LYS A 384 -14.67 -10.62 -23.22
C LYS A 384 -15.98 -10.86 -23.97
N GLU A 385 -16.03 -11.92 -24.80
CA GLU A 385 -17.25 -12.33 -25.50
C GLU A 385 -18.38 -12.61 -24.49
N GLY A 386 -19.56 -12.03 -24.76
CA GLY A 386 -20.74 -12.16 -23.90
C GLY A 386 -20.74 -11.28 -22.63
N GLN A 387 -19.74 -10.44 -22.43
CA GLN A 387 -19.67 -9.52 -21.30
C GLN A 387 -20.60 -8.31 -21.53
N THR A 388 -21.38 -7.93 -20.52
CA THR A 388 -22.20 -6.71 -20.57
C THR A 388 -21.36 -5.44 -20.45
N ASP A 389 -21.91 -4.26 -20.78
CA ASP A 389 -21.23 -2.99 -20.63
C ASP A 389 -20.88 -2.72 -19.16
N GLU A 390 -21.79 -3.00 -18.24
CA GLU A 390 -21.56 -2.84 -16.79
C GLU A 390 -20.37 -3.70 -16.31
N GLN A 391 -20.32 -4.96 -16.75
CA GLN A 391 -19.21 -5.85 -16.40
C GLN A 391 -17.88 -5.36 -16.99
N PHE A 392 -17.88 -4.88 -18.22
CA PHE A 392 -16.70 -4.36 -18.88
C PHE A 392 -16.21 -3.10 -18.18
N TYR A 393 -17.07 -2.10 -18.00
CA TYR A 393 -16.68 -0.84 -17.36
C TYR A 393 -16.22 -1.04 -15.90
N TYR A 394 -16.94 -1.84 -15.13
CA TYR A 394 -16.52 -2.14 -13.76
C TYR A 394 -15.11 -2.72 -13.70
N LYS A 395 -14.80 -3.65 -14.58
CA LYS A 395 -13.51 -4.33 -14.61
C LYS A 395 -12.38 -3.44 -15.14
N THR A 396 -12.67 -2.62 -16.14
CA THR A 396 -11.64 -1.83 -16.85
C THR A 396 -11.49 -0.41 -16.32
N ARG A 397 -12.45 0.15 -15.55
CA ARG A 397 -12.42 1.55 -15.08
C ARG A 397 -11.17 1.93 -14.28
N LYS A 398 -10.48 0.97 -13.67
CA LYS A 398 -9.17 1.20 -13.05
C LYS A 398 -8.14 1.77 -14.05
N ARG A 399 -8.24 1.43 -15.34
CA ARG A 399 -7.38 1.94 -16.41
C ARG A 399 -7.53 3.45 -16.65
N ALA A 400 -8.62 4.05 -16.20
CA ALA A 400 -8.86 5.48 -16.32
C ALA A 400 -8.22 6.28 -15.16
N LEU A 401 -7.77 5.66 -14.07
CA LEU A 401 -7.32 6.37 -12.88
C LEU A 401 -6.09 7.25 -13.14
N GLY A 402 -5.12 6.79 -13.91
CA GLY A 402 -3.97 7.60 -14.34
C GLY A 402 -4.34 8.67 -15.37
N PRO A 403 -4.94 8.31 -16.51
CA PRO A 403 -5.32 9.27 -17.53
C PRO A 403 -6.26 10.40 -17.05
N PHE A 404 -7.14 10.13 -16.11
CA PHE A 404 -8.07 11.12 -15.54
C PHE A 404 -7.63 11.68 -14.18
N LYS A 405 -6.41 11.39 -13.75
CA LYS A 405 -5.87 11.79 -12.45
C LYS A 405 -6.00 13.29 -12.20
N GLN A 406 -5.66 14.12 -13.18
CA GLN A 406 -5.75 15.57 -13.04
C GLN A 406 -7.21 16.03 -12.89
N GLN A 407 -8.13 15.50 -13.71
CA GLN A 407 -9.54 15.84 -13.64
C GLN A 407 -10.16 15.45 -12.29
N PHE A 408 -9.77 14.31 -11.70
CA PHE A 408 -10.20 13.97 -10.33
C PHE A 408 -9.74 15.00 -9.31
N TRP A 409 -8.50 15.45 -9.38
CA TRP A 409 -7.97 16.48 -8.48
C TRP A 409 -8.56 17.88 -8.71
N GLU A 410 -9.15 18.12 -9.86
CA GLU A 410 -9.81 19.37 -10.26
C GLU A 410 -11.33 19.35 -10.04
N LEU A 411 -11.88 18.27 -9.47
CA LEU A 411 -13.29 18.22 -9.10
C LEU A 411 -13.65 19.40 -8.19
N PRO A 412 -14.89 19.95 -8.32
CA PRO A 412 -15.36 21.00 -7.42
C PRO A 412 -15.20 20.63 -5.95
N SER A 413 -14.84 21.58 -5.09
CA SER A 413 -14.60 21.34 -3.67
C SER A 413 -15.78 20.72 -2.93
N GLU A 414 -17.03 21.05 -3.34
CA GLU A 414 -18.25 20.42 -2.83
C GLU A 414 -18.26 18.91 -3.15
N LYS A 415 -17.91 18.54 -4.39
CA LYS A 415 -17.88 17.16 -4.84
C LYS A 415 -16.75 16.37 -4.17
N LEU A 416 -15.56 16.97 -4.03
CA LEU A 416 -14.47 16.36 -3.25
C LEU A 416 -14.88 16.16 -1.79
N GLY A 417 -15.61 17.09 -1.20
CA GLY A 417 -16.13 16.97 0.16
C GLY A 417 -17.13 15.83 0.32
N GLU A 418 -18.02 15.61 -0.66
CA GLU A 418 -18.95 14.45 -0.65
C GLU A 418 -18.17 13.13 -0.70
N ILE A 419 -17.19 13.02 -1.58
CA ILE A 419 -16.33 11.82 -1.72
C ILE A 419 -15.53 11.57 -0.44
N GLU A 420 -14.90 12.61 0.12
CA GLU A 420 -14.15 12.50 1.38
C GLU A 420 -15.05 12.06 2.55
N SER A 421 -16.28 12.56 2.61
CA SER A 421 -17.25 12.16 3.66
C SER A 421 -17.63 10.69 3.52
N ALA A 422 -17.91 10.24 2.30
CA ALA A 422 -18.25 8.83 2.05
C ALA A 422 -17.07 7.88 2.37
N TRP A 423 -15.84 8.30 2.07
CA TRP A 423 -14.65 7.55 2.49
C TRP A 423 -14.47 7.55 4.00
N GLU A 424 -14.71 8.68 4.68
CA GLU A 424 -14.58 8.75 6.14
C GLU A 424 -15.56 7.82 6.84
N ASP A 425 -16.83 7.77 6.38
CA ASP A 425 -17.84 6.84 6.89
C ASP A 425 -17.37 5.39 6.73
N GLN A 426 -16.80 5.04 5.57
CA GLN A 426 -16.28 3.70 5.29
C GLN A 426 -15.07 3.37 6.18
N PHE A 427 -14.13 4.31 6.38
CA PHE A 427 -12.98 4.05 7.23
C PHE A 427 -13.36 3.95 8.71
N GLN A 428 -14.33 4.72 9.19
CA GLN A 428 -14.86 4.60 10.54
C GLN A 428 -15.52 3.23 10.76
N LEU A 429 -16.31 2.76 9.79
CA LEU A 429 -16.91 1.43 9.81
C LEU A 429 -15.82 0.33 9.89
N LEU A 430 -14.81 0.42 9.02
CA LEU A 430 -13.71 -0.55 8.99
C LEU A 430 -12.92 -0.55 10.30
N PHE A 431 -12.59 0.63 10.84
CA PHE A 431 -11.84 0.74 12.09
C PHE A 431 -12.61 0.16 13.28
N GLY A 432 -13.94 0.37 13.30
CA GLY A 432 -14.81 -0.26 14.30
C GLY A 432 -14.89 -1.78 14.13
N SER A 433 -15.17 -2.26 12.92
CA SER A 433 -15.33 -3.69 12.63
C SER A 433 -14.04 -4.48 12.82
N LEU A 434 -12.89 -3.92 12.46
CA LEU A 434 -11.57 -4.54 12.60
C LEU A 434 -10.95 -4.33 13.99
N ASN A 435 -11.66 -3.64 14.89
CA ASN A 435 -11.29 -3.40 16.28
C ASN A 435 -9.93 -2.69 16.46
N VAL A 436 -9.60 -1.72 15.56
CA VAL A 436 -8.31 -1.00 15.62
C VAL A 436 -8.37 0.31 16.42
N GLY A 437 -9.53 0.70 16.93
CA GLY A 437 -9.67 1.83 17.84
C GLY A 437 -8.85 1.65 19.11
N GLY A 438 -8.25 2.72 19.64
CA GLY A 438 -7.43 2.70 20.85
C GLY A 438 -6.08 1.98 20.72
N THR A 439 -5.62 1.66 19.50
CA THR A 439 -4.36 0.93 19.28
C THR A 439 -3.11 1.82 19.37
N ARG A 440 -3.24 3.14 19.51
CA ARG A 440 -2.12 4.08 19.52
C ARG A 440 -1.06 3.72 20.57
N GLN A 441 -1.47 3.58 21.83
CA GLN A 441 -0.53 3.34 22.92
C GLN A 441 0.27 2.04 22.72
N ILE A 442 -0.38 0.99 22.21
CA ILE A 442 0.29 -0.29 22.00
C ILE A 442 1.23 -0.25 20.80
N VAL A 443 0.86 0.42 19.70
CA VAL A 443 1.74 0.59 18.53
C VAL A 443 2.96 1.42 18.93
N GLU A 444 2.78 2.57 19.57
CA GLU A 444 3.86 3.46 19.97
C GLU A 444 4.81 2.85 21.03
N ARG A 445 4.42 1.77 21.71
CA ARG A 445 5.31 1.00 22.58
C ARG A 445 6.46 0.34 21.79
N PHE A 446 6.16 -0.14 20.57
CA PHE A 446 7.11 -0.90 19.75
C PHE A 446 7.70 -0.08 18.61
N ILE A 447 7.00 0.95 18.16
CA ILE A 447 7.39 1.76 16.99
C ILE A 447 7.83 3.14 17.46
N LYS A 448 9.06 3.50 17.11
CA LYS A 448 9.68 4.78 17.47
C LYS A 448 10.19 5.48 16.21
N PRO A 449 10.28 6.82 16.22
CA PRO A 449 10.95 7.55 15.15
C PRO A 449 12.40 7.05 14.95
N SER A 450 12.76 6.78 13.71
CA SER A 450 14.11 6.30 13.37
C SER A 450 15.20 7.39 13.41
N GLY A 451 14.79 8.68 13.48
CA GLY A 451 15.71 9.81 13.38
C GLY A 451 16.38 9.99 12.02
N LEU A 452 15.84 9.34 10.97
CA LEU A 452 16.38 9.40 9.62
C LEU A 452 16.35 10.83 9.07
N ASP A 453 17.53 11.37 8.73
CA ASP A 453 17.65 12.60 7.95
C ASP A 453 17.69 12.30 6.46
N VAL A 454 16.58 12.61 5.78
CA VAL A 454 16.44 12.32 4.36
C VAL A 454 17.12 13.41 3.53
N LYS A 455 18.14 13.03 2.79
CA LYS A 455 18.90 13.94 1.94
C LYS A 455 18.08 14.42 0.74
N LEU A 456 18.12 15.71 0.47
CA LEU A 456 17.45 16.32 -0.68
C LEU A 456 17.88 15.69 -2.01
N SER A 457 19.16 15.30 -2.13
CA SER A 457 19.71 14.67 -3.33
C SER A 457 19.00 13.38 -3.73
N ALA A 458 18.37 12.68 -2.79
CA ALA A 458 17.61 11.46 -3.06
C ALA A 458 16.33 11.72 -3.89
N TYR A 459 15.85 12.96 -3.91
CA TYR A 459 14.64 13.38 -4.63
C TYR A 459 14.94 14.18 -5.91
N LEU A 460 16.18 14.48 -6.21
CA LEU A 460 16.55 15.36 -7.34
C LEU A 460 17.12 14.63 -8.55
N GLY A 461 17.12 13.30 -8.58
CA GLY A 461 17.87 12.54 -9.58
C GLY A 461 17.19 11.32 -10.18
N ALA A 462 15.92 11.06 -9.92
CA ALA A 462 15.25 9.85 -10.39
C ALA A 462 14.13 10.20 -11.38
N ASP A 463 14.44 10.19 -12.67
CA ASP A 463 13.41 9.82 -13.67
C ASP A 463 13.27 8.30 -13.62
N ALA A 464 12.29 7.80 -12.87
CA ALA A 464 11.85 6.42 -12.97
C ALA A 464 11.18 6.28 -14.35
N GLY A 465 11.72 5.42 -15.22
CA GLY A 465 11.08 5.12 -16.50
C GLY A 465 9.68 4.55 -16.32
N GLU A 466 8.82 4.74 -17.30
CA GLU A 466 7.52 4.09 -17.38
C GLU A 466 7.74 2.56 -17.44
N GLU A 467 7.11 1.83 -16.55
CA GLU A 467 7.09 0.38 -16.55
C GLU A 467 5.76 -0.10 -17.16
N ASP A 468 5.82 -1.00 -18.14
CA ASP A 468 4.63 -1.70 -18.61
C ASP A 468 4.22 -2.75 -17.55
N VAL A 469 3.08 -2.55 -16.94
CA VAL A 469 2.54 -3.41 -15.87
C VAL A 469 1.27 -4.16 -16.31
N SER A 470 1.00 -4.19 -17.61
CA SER A 470 -0.26 -4.72 -18.16
C SER A 470 -0.49 -6.21 -17.90
N ASP A 471 0.56 -6.96 -17.66
CA ASP A 471 0.55 -8.40 -17.39
C ASP A 471 0.63 -8.77 -15.89
N LEU A 472 0.64 -7.78 -15.00
CA LEU A 472 0.60 -8.04 -13.56
C LEU A 472 -0.85 -8.23 -13.08
N ALA A 473 -1.04 -9.15 -12.13
CA ALA A 473 -2.32 -9.30 -11.43
C ALA A 473 -2.58 -8.08 -10.52
N ASP A 474 -3.85 -7.79 -10.30
CA ASP A 474 -4.33 -6.85 -9.28
C ASP A 474 -5.01 -7.63 -8.17
#